data_fd7c80c84d782d2fc576587fba19d581
#
_entry.id   fd7c80c84d782d2fc576587fba19d581
#
_cell.length_a   1.000
_cell.length_b   1.000
_cell.length_c   1.000
_cell.angle_alpha   90.00
_cell.angle_beta   90.00
_cell.angle_gamma   90.00
#
_symmetry.space_group_name_H-M   'P 1'
#
loop_
_entity.id
_entity.type
_entity.pdbx_description
1 polymer ?
#
loop_
_entity_poly.entity_id
_entity_poly.type
_entity_poly.pdbx_seq_one_letter_code
_entity_poly.pdbx_strand_id
1 'polypeptide(L)'
;MEKILGIDVGTQGVRLVITDDKGNILDEVSREFKFDDGRIEQDPNVWWQSILDCLKNIKTRCDDLVSISVTSTSGTIIPLNSDNKPIHNALMYSDDRSSKEALEIEATMNISMKSSYSLPKMLWFKNNFHEKYKDIDKWVHATDFIIGKLTGVYKITDYTNALKSGFDVSNLAWNDVSKIGLDINNFPKVVEPGTFISFIDPNLSNYLNINNNIQIVAGLTDGCASQFASGAIGLNQWSSTIGTTLVLKGVTKKIISDKIFYSHRHPEGYYMPGGASNIGGDWISKWYRNDELDNLNSYAQEFYPSNDFIYPLLITGERFPFYNSEAKLIDNKNLNKEQKFLAGLEAVGYIEKMAFEKIEKLTGSKIEKIYVAGGSTKSKPWLQIRSSILNKQILITKNPNAAFGAVLIAASKTIYNSLSETFENMVEIKEVIKPDESSVIYQDLYKEYIDWLEVNMNRKDLII
;
A
#
# COMPACT_ATOMS: atom_id res chain seq x y z
N MET A 1 30.22 -8.34 -0.71
CA MET A 1 29.13 -7.35 -0.77
C MET A 1 27.85 -8.15 -0.55
N GLU A 2 27.22 -7.91 0.59
CA GLU A 2 25.99 -8.63 0.95
C GLU A 2 24.85 -8.22 0.03
N LYS A 3 24.02 -9.19 -0.35
CA LYS A 3 22.89 -8.98 -1.24
C LYS A 3 21.57 -9.33 -0.54
N ILE A 4 20.54 -8.61 -0.88
CA ILE A 4 19.19 -8.81 -0.33
C ILE A 4 18.21 -8.97 -1.49
N LEU A 5 17.27 -9.91 -1.34
CA LEU A 5 16.19 -10.12 -2.29
C LEU A 5 14.84 -9.72 -1.69
N GLY A 6 14.16 -8.84 -2.37
CA GLY A 6 12.73 -8.53 -2.14
C GLY A 6 11.85 -9.17 -3.19
N ILE A 7 10.78 -9.81 -2.76
CA ILE A 7 9.76 -10.43 -3.62
C ILE A 7 8.45 -9.71 -3.40
N ASP A 8 7.84 -9.20 -4.48
CA ASP A 8 6.50 -8.61 -4.46
C ASP A 8 5.53 -9.46 -5.26
N VAL A 9 4.47 -9.95 -4.61
CA VAL A 9 3.40 -10.74 -5.22
C VAL A 9 2.16 -9.86 -5.35
N GLY A 10 2.05 -9.20 -6.49
CA GLY A 10 0.91 -8.36 -6.83
C GLY A 10 -0.27 -9.15 -7.41
N THR A 11 -1.33 -8.44 -7.79
CA THR A 11 -2.53 -9.06 -8.40
C THR A 11 -2.26 -9.60 -9.79
N GLN A 12 -1.40 -8.94 -10.56
CA GLN A 12 -1.18 -9.24 -11.98
C GLN A 12 0.15 -9.94 -12.25
N GLY A 13 1.01 -10.08 -11.23
CA GLY A 13 2.33 -10.67 -11.44
C GLY A 13 3.21 -10.61 -10.21
N VAL A 14 4.41 -11.15 -10.35
CA VAL A 14 5.48 -11.07 -9.36
C VAL A 14 6.61 -10.18 -9.85
N ARG A 15 7.29 -9.53 -8.91
CA ARG A 15 8.51 -8.77 -9.12
C ARG A 15 9.54 -9.15 -8.07
N LEU A 16 10.74 -9.43 -8.52
CA LEU A 16 11.90 -9.74 -7.70
C LEU A 16 12.94 -8.63 -7.90
N VAL A 17 13.47 -8.12 -6.81
CA VAL A 17 14.53 -7.09 -6.82
C VAL A 17 15.67 -7.56 -5.94
N ILE A 18 16.88 -7.61 -6.50
CA ILE A 18 18.11 -7.86 -5.74
C ILE A 18 18.89 -6.54 -5.63
N THR A 19 19.30 -6.23 -4.42
CA THR A 19 20.16 -5.07 -4.13
C THR A 19 21.46 -5.50 -3.47
N ASP A 20 22.43 -4.57 -3.48
CA ASP A 20 23.53 -4.61 -2.54
C ASP A 20 23.12 -4.00 -1.19
N ASP A 21 24.06 -3.99 -0.25
CA ASP A 21 23.94 -3.40 1.08
C ASP A 21 23.77 -1.87 1.09
N LYS A 22 23.94 -1.21 -0.06
CA LYS A 22 23.73 0.23 -0.24
C LYS A 22 22.44 0.59 -0.99
N GLY A 23 21.59 -0.41 -1.27
CA GLY A 23 20.32 -0.21 -1.97
C GLY A 23 20.42 -0.04 -3.49
N ASN A 24 21.59 -0.24 -4.09
CA ASN A 24 21.72 -0.26 -5.54
C ASN A 24 21.06 -1.52 -6.08
N ILE A 25 20.12 -1.36 -7.02
CA ILE A 25 19.48 -2.51 -7.69
C ILE A 25 20.52 -3.15 -8.61
N LEU A 26 20.85 -4.41 -8.33
CA LEU A 26 21.78 -5.24 -9.09
C LEU A 26 21.06 -6.03 -10.18
N ASP A 27 19.82 -6.43 -9.90
CA ASP A 27 18.96 -7.15 -10.85
C ASP A 27 17.48 -6.95 -10.49
N GLU A 28 16.64 -6.95 -11.51
CA GLU A 28 15.18 -6.89 -11.38
C GLU A 28 14.54 -7.79 -12.43
N VAL A 29 13.70 -8.73 -11.97
CA VAL A 29 12.96 -9.65 -12.83
C VAL A 29 11.49 -9.63 -12.46
N SER A 30 10.62 -9.57 -13.45
CA SER A 30 9.17 -9.64 -13.23
C SER A 30 8.51 -10.62 -14.20
N ARG A 31 7.35 -11.14 -13.77
CA ARG A 31 6.52 -12.01 -14.59
C ARG A 31 5.05 -11.74 -14.32
N GLU A 32 4.28 -11.55 -15.38
CA GLU A 32 2.83 -11.40 -15.31
C GLU A 32 2.17 -12.78 -15.15
N PHE A 33 1.08 -12.81 -14.39
CA PHE A 33 0.22 -13.97 -14.27
C PHE A 33 -0.73 -14.06 -15.47
N LYS A 34 -1.07 -15.29 -15.83
CA LYS A 34 -2.09 -15.56 -16.82
C LYS A 34 -3.28 -16.22 -16.13
N PHE A 35 -4.27 -15.42 -15.78
CA PHE A 35 -5.55 -15.88 -15.27
C PHE A 35 -6.66 -15.42 -16.21
N ASP A 36 -7.65 -16.27 -16.45
CA ASP A 36 -8.84 -15.92 -17.25
C ASP A 36 -9.71 -14.89 -16.52
N ASP A 37 -9.93 -15.08 -15.21
CA ASP A 37 -10.50 -14.11 -14.28
C ASP A 37 -9.86 -14.30 -12.90
N GLY A 38 -8.81 -13.53 -12.63
CA GLY A 38 -8.06 -13.60 -11.37
C GLY A 38 -8.45 -12.52 -10.36
N ARG A 39 -9.59 -11.86 -10.52
CA ARG A 39 -9.96 -10.73 -9.66
C ARG A 39 -10.35 -11.15 -8.26
N ILE A 40 -11.15 -12.20 -8.12
CA ILE A 40 -11.71 -12.65 -6.83
C ILE A 40 -11.01 -13.91 -6.29
N GLU A 41 -10.48 -14.75 -7.18
CA GLU A 41 -9.77 -15.97 -6.81
C GLU A 41 -8.55 -16.20 -7.70
N GLN A 42 -7.47 -16.73 -7.12
CA GLN A 42 -6.26 -17.11 -7.84
C GLN A 42 -5.67 -18.42 -7.29
N ASP A 43 -5.12 -19.27 -8.16
CA ASP A 43 -4.35 -20.43 -7.70
C ASP A 43 -2.97 -19.95 -7.17
N PRO A 44 -2.68 -20.10 -5.86
CA PRO A 44 -1.42 -19.63 -5.29
C PRO A 44 -0.19 -20.43 -5.78
N ASN A 45 -0.38 -21.60 -6.39
CA ASN A 45 0.71 -22.35 -6.99
C ASN A 45 1.24 -21.66 -8.27
N VAL A 46 0.40 -20.89 -8.99
CA VAL A 46 0.83 -20.07 -10.13
C VAL A 46 1.80 -18.98 -9.66
N TRP A 47 1.55 -18.36 -8.49
CA TRP A 47 2.46 -17.38 -7.91
C TRP A 47 3.83 -18.01 -7.62
N TRP A 48 3.82 -19.17 -6.94
CA TRP A 48 5.04 -19.87 -6.62
C TRP A 48 5.84 -20.28 -7.86
N GLN A 49 5.16 -20.83 -8.87
CA GLN A 49 5.83 -21.20 -10.12
C GLN A 49 6.45 -19.97 -10.82
N SER A 50 5.74 -18.85 -10.82
CA SER A 50 6.25 -17.60 -11.40
C SER A 50 7.47 -17.06 -10.64
N ILE A 51 7.50 -17.20 -9.31
CA ILE A 51 8.67 -16.84 -8.50
C ILE A 51 9.85 -17.76 -8.83
N LEU A 52 9.64 -19.08 -8.92
CA LEU A 52 10.69 -20.03 -9.31
C LEU A 52 11.28 -19.71 -10.69
N ASP A 53 10.41 -19.36 -11.63
CA ASP A 53 10.86 -18.99 -12.98
C ASP A 53 11.65 -17.66 -12.96
N CYS A 54 11.24 -16.68 -12.15
CA CYS A 54 11.99 -15.43 -11.94
C CYS A 54 13.36 -15.71 -11.31
N LEU A 55 13.42 -16.54 -10.24
CA LEU A 55 14.67 -16.90 -9.57
C LEU A 55 15.69 -17.57 -10.51
N LYS A 56 15.21 -18.42 -11.43
CA LYS A 56 16.06 -19.04 -12.46
C LYS A 56 16.57 -18.04 -13.51
N ASN A 57 15.87 -16.95 -13.73
CA ASN A 57 16.21 -15.92 -14.72
C ASN A 57 17.02 -14.76 -14.15
N ILE A 58 17.26 -14.74 -12.85
CA ILE A 58 18.15 -13.77 -12.21
C ILE A 58 19.56 -13.97 -12.76
N LYS A 59 20.17 -12.90 -13.28
CA LYS A 59 21.52 -12.91 -13.84
C LYS A 59 22.60 -12.64 -12.80
N THR A 60 22.23 -11.93 -11.75
CA THR A 60 23.12 -11.63 -10.62
C THR A 60 23.41 -12.92 -9.85
N ARG A 61 24.69 -13.19 -9.57
CA ARG A 61 25.07 -14.31 -8.71
C ARG A 61 24.49 -14.15 -7.32
N CYS A 62 23.85 -15.21 -6.82
CA CYS A 62 23.21 -15.23 -5.51
C CYS A 62 24.11 -15.79 -4.40
N ASP A 63 25.42 -15.97 -4.66
CA ASP A 63 26.37 -16.56 -3.69
C ASP A 63 26.44 -15.75 -2.39
N ASP A 64 26.32 -14.39 -2.49
CA ASP A 64 26.37 -13.48 -1.38
C ASP A 64 24.98 -13.02 -0.90
N LEU A 65 23.93 -13.75 -1.29
CA LEU A 65 22.56 -13.44 -0.84
C LEU A 65 22.42 -13.83 0.62
N VAL A 66 22.12 -12.85 1.48
CA VAL A 66 22.03 -13.04 2.93
C VAL A 66 20.62 -13.16 3.43
N SER A 67 19.67 -12.47 2.79
CA SER A 67 18.27 -12.49 3.23
C SER A 67 17.26 -12.29 2.12
N ILE A 68 16.05 -12.82 2.36
CA ILE A 68 14.85 -12.66 1.50
C ILE A 68 13.67 -12.23 2.36
N SER A 69 12.93 -11.24 1.87
CA SER A 69 11.61 -10.89 2.38
C SER A 69 10.58 -10.86 1.26
N VAL A 70 9.32 -11.07 1.64
CA VAL A 70 8.19 -11.15 0.71
C VAL A 70 7.15 -10.11 1.07
N THR A 71 6.60 -9.43 0.09
CA THR A 71 5.42 -8.58 0.23
C THR A 71 4.32 -9.06 -0.72
N SER A 72 3.08 -8.80 -0.37
CA SER A 72 1.94 -9.20 -1.19
C SER A 72 0.69 -8.38 -0.91
N THR A 73 -0.36 -8.63 -1.71
CA THR A 73 -1.67 -7.97 -1.58
C THR A 73 -2.28 -8.19 -0.20
N SER A 74 -2.64 -7.10 0.48
CA SER A 74 -3.20 -7.09 1.82
C SER A 74 -4.65 -7.55 1.85
N GLY A 75 -4.96 -8.58 2.63
CA GLY A 75 -6.31 -9.13 2.78
C GLY A 75 -6.61 -10.32 1.86
N THR A 76 -5.64 -10.81 1.12
CA THR A 76 -5.70 -12.10 0.42
C THR A 76 -5.44 -13.24 1.41
N ILE A 77 -6.26 -14.30 1.35
CA ILE A 77 -6.20 -15.42 2.32
C ILE A 77 -6.36 -16.77 1.64
N ILE A 78 -5.66 -17.78 2.13
CA ILE A 78 -5.58 -19.13 1.56
C ILE A 78 -5.83 -20.16 2.67
N PRO A 79 -6.79 -21.08 2.51
CA PRO A 79 -6.95 -22.24 3.40
C PRO A 79 -5.99 -23.35 3.00
N LEU A 80 -5.17 -23.83 3.95
CA LEU A 80 -4.27 -24.96 3.76
C LEU A 80 -4.69 -26.14 4.65
N ASN A 81 -4.46 -27.37 4.13
CA ASN A 81 -4.57 -28.58 4.93
C ASN A 81 -3.27 -28.88 5.73
N SER A 82 -3.26 -29.99 6.45
CA SER A 82 -2.09 -30.46 7.23
C SER A 82 -0.83 -30.69 6.39
N ASP A 83 -1.00 -31.04 5.11
CA ASP A 83 0.11 -31.23 4.17
C ASP A 83 0.62 -29.91 3.56
N ASN A 84 0.16 -28.77 4.04
CA ASN A 84 0.47 -27.43 3.51
C ASN A 84 0.00 -27.20 2.05
N LYS A 85 -1.02 -27.95 1.61
CA LYS A 85 -1.60 -27.81 0.27
C LYS A 85 -2.84 -26.92 0.32
N PRO A 86 -3.00 -25.99 -0.62
CA PRO A 86 -4.25 -25.23 -0.77
C PRO A 86 -5.42 -26.17 -1.03
N ILE A 87 -6.49 -26.06 -0.24
CA ILE A 87 -7.76 -26.80 -0.44
C ILE A 87 -8.76 -26.00 -1.26
N HIS A 88 -8.44 -24.76 -1.52
CA HIS A 88 -9.17 -23.83 -2.38
C HIS A 88 -8.20 -22.79 -2.96
N ASN A 89 -8.61 -22.12 -4.03
CA ASN A 89 -7.92 -20.92 -4.52
C ASN A 89 -7.79 -19.86 -3.41
N ALA A 90 -6.81 -19.00 -3.52
CA ALA A 90 -6.69 -17.82 -2.69
C ALA A 90 -7.91 -16.90 -2.89
N LEU A 91 -8.55 -16.48 -1.80
CA LEU A 91 -9.59 -15.45 -1.82
C LEU A 91 -8.92 -14.09 -1.84
N MET A 92 -9.02 -13.38 -2.97
CA MET A 92 -8.27 -12.16 -3.23
C MET A 92 -8.80 -10.96 -2.42
N TYR A 93 -7.96 -9.94 -2.24
CA TYR A 93 -8.35 -8.71 -1.55
C TYR A 93 -9.52 -7.96 -2.22
N SER A 94 -9.74 -8.18 -3.51
CA SER A 94 -10.85 -7.61 -4.30
C SER A 94 -12.14 -8.43 -4.26
N ASP A 95 -12.14 -9.57 -3.54
CA ASP A 95 -13.33 -10.37 -3.33
C ASP A 95 -14.23 -9.72 -2.27
N ASP A 96 -15.45 -9.35 -2.67
CA ASP A 96 -16.44 -8.68 -1.83
C ASP A 96 -17.66 -9.57 -1.49
N ARG A 97 -17.63 -10.86 -1.85
CA ARG A 97 -18.71 -11.82 -1.60
C ARG A 97 -19.06 -11.96 -0.12
N SER A 98 -18.14 -11.65 0.80
CA SER A 98 -18.30 -11.76 2.24
C SER A 98 -18.90 -10.50 2.92
N SER A 99 -19.70 -9.72 2.21
CA SER A 99 -20.33 -8.50 2.74
C SER A 99 -21.28 -8.78 3.91
N LYS A 100 -22.02 -9.89 3.87
CA LYS A 100 -22.92 -10.33 4.95
C LYS A 100 -22.13 -10.70 6.20
N GLU A 101 -21.03 -11.42 6.03
CA GLU A 101 -20.15 -11.84 7.13
C GLU A 101 -19.41 -10.65 7.76
N ALA A 102 -19.10 -9.61 6.98
CA ALA A 102 -18.54 -8.39 7.54
C ALA A 102 -19.50 -7.71 8.52
N LEU A 103 -20.79 -7.63 8.20
CA LEU A 103 -21.83 -7.11 9.09
C LEU A 103 -22.04 -8.00 10.33
N GLU A 104 -22.01 -9.33 10.15
CA GLU A 104 -22.12 -10.30 11.25
C GLU A 104 -20.95 -10.14 12.24
N ILE A 105 -19.73 -9.98 11.76
CA ILE A 105 -18.54 -9.73 12.58
C ILE A 105 -18.71 -8.42 13.36
N GLU A 106 -19.13 -7.34 12.69
CA GLU A 106 -19.34 -6.05 13.36
C GLU A 106 -20.37 -6.14 14.48
N ALA A 107 -21.50 -6.80 14.22
CA ALA A 107 -22.57 -6.99 15.21
C ALA A 107 -22.15 -7.88 16.40
N THR A 108 -21.32 -8.92 16.14
CA THR A 108 -20.99 -9.94 17.15
C THR A 108 -19.73 -9.57 17.94
N MET A 109 -18.74 -8.98 17.29
CA MET A 109 -17.42 -8.71 17.90
C MET A 109 -17.19 -7.23 18.19
N ASN A 110 -18.06 -6.33 17.70
CA ASN A 110 -17.91 -4.87 17.78
C ASN A 110 -16.59 -4.36 17.14
N ILE A 111 -16.19 -5.01 16.05
CA ILE A 111 -15.04 -4.58 15.22
C ILE A 111 -15.50 -4.34 13.81
N SER A 112 -15.18 -3.16 13.26
CA SER A 112 -15.56 -2.83 11.89
C SER A 112 -14.66 -3.56 10.88
N MET A 113 -15.27 -4.33 9.98
CA MET A 113 -14.59 -5.09 8.94
C MET A 113 -15.21 -4.79 7.57
N LYS A 114 -14.36 -4.66 6.56
CA LYS A 114 -14.82 -4.55 5.17
C LYS A 114 -14.88 -5.94 4.53
N SER A 115 -15.79 -6.14 3.58
CA SER A 115 -15.88 -7.40 2.81
C SER A 115 -14.55 -7.82 2.17
N SER A 116 -13.74 -6.84 1.77
CA SER A 116 -12.40 -7.08 1.20
C SER A 116 -11.34 -7.59 2.22
N TYR A 117 -11.66 -7.63 3.52
CA TYR A 117 -10.75 -8.11 4.56
C TYR A 117 -10.75 -9.65 4.66
N SER A 118 -9.68 -10.22 5.20
CA SER A 118 -9.52 -11.67 5.29
C SER A 118 -10.50 -12.32 6.26
N LEU A 119 -10.76 -11.72 7.44
CA LEU A 119 -11.63 -12.33 8.44
C LEU A 119 -13.06 -12.59 7.93
N PRO A 120 -13.75 -11.64 7.27
CA PRO A 120 -15.04 -11.92 6.64
C PRO A 120 -14.97 -13.04 5.60
N LYS A 121 -13.89 -13.12 4.81
CA LYS A 121 -13.73 -14.19 3.82
C LYS A 121 -13.50 -15.56 4.46
N MET A 122 -12.81 -15.64 5.58
CA MET A 122 -12.70 -16.90 6.36
C MET A 122 -14.06 -17.37 6.85
N LEU A 123 -14.88 -16.46 7.38
CA LEU A 123 -16.24 -16.78 7.83
C LEU A 123 -17.13 -17.16 6.65
N TRP A 124 -17.06 -16.42 5.54
CA TRP A 124 -17.77 -16.75 4.29
C TRP A 124 -17.37 -18.14 3.77
N PHE A 125 -16.10 -18.47 3.79
CA PHE A 125 -15.62 -19.79 3.38
C PHE A 125 -16.22 -20.90 4.25
N LYS A 126 -16.21 -20.72 5.57
CA LYS A 126 -16.84 -21.64 6.51
C LYS A 126 -18.33 -21.85 6.20
N ASN A 127 -19.07 -20.76 5.94
CA ASN A 127 -20.51 -20.79 5.69
C ASN A 127 -20.88 -21.43 4.36
N ASN A 128 -20.00 -21.37 3.35
CA ASN A 128 -20.29 -21.85 2.00
C ASN A 128 -19.61 -23.19 1.65
N PHE A 129 -18.55 -23.58 2.35
CA PHE A 129 -17.76 -24.79 2.05
C PHE A 129 -17.55 -25.65 3.30
N HIS A 130 -18.63 -26.03 3.98
CA HIS A 130 -18.60 -26.75 5.27
C HIS A 130 -17.67 -27.96 5.30
N GLU A 131 -17.70 -28.79 4.25
CA GLU A 131 -16.86 -29.99 4.19
C GLU A 131 -15.37 -29.64 4.05
N LYS A 132 -15.04 -28.73 3.15
CA LYS A 132 -13.65 -28.25 2.99
C LYS A 132 -13.13 -27.51 4.22
N TYR A 133 -14.02 -26.82 4.95
CA TYR A 133 -13.63 -26.11 6.17
C TYR A 133 -13.11 -27.04 7.26
N LYS A 134 -13.62 -28.27 7.34
CA LYS A 134 -13.14 -29.31 8.30
C LYS A 134 -11.69 -29.73 8.04
N ASP A 135 -11.23 -29.63 6.80
CA ASP A 135 -9.89 -30.02 6.38
C ASP A 135 -8.86 -28.89 6.57
N ILE A 136 -9.29 -27.70 7.02
CA ILE A 136 -8.38 -26.57 7.24
C ILE A 136 -7.55 -26.82 8.50
N ASP A 137 -6.23 -26.88 8.32
CA ASP A 137 -5.27 -26.87 9.43
C ASP A 137 -4.75 -25.45 9.71
N LYS A 138 -4.69 -24.59 8.66
CA LYS A 138 -4.23 -23.22 8.83
C LYS A 138 -4.75 -22.26 7.74
N TRP A 139 -4.94 -21.03 8.17
CA TRP A 139 -5.12 -19.88 7.28
C TRP A 139 -3.78 -19.19 7.08
N VAL A 140 -3.43 -18.89 5.83
CA VAL A 140 -2.19 -18.18 5.50
C VAL A 140 -2.47 -17.03 4.54
N HIS A 141 -1.78 -15.90 4.73
CA HIS A 141 -1.80 -14.80 3.76
C HIS A 141 -0.93 -15.15 2.56
N ALA A 142 -1.02 -14.39 1.47
CA ALA A 142 -0.20 -14.63 0.30
C ALA A 142 1.30 -14.55 0.61
N THR A 143 1.72 -13.59 1.45
CA THR A 143 3.09 -13.48 1.97
C THR A 143 3.53 -14.76 2.69
N ASP A 144 2.69 -15.26 3.62
CA ASP A 144 2.99 -16.44 4.44
C ASP A 144 3.08 -17.71 3.59
N PHE A 145 2.24 -17.82 2.56
CA PHE A 145 2.29 -18.93 1.62
C PHE A 145 3.63 -19.02 0.90
N ILE A 146 4.14 -17.89 0.41
CA ILE A 146 5.44 -17.82 -0.27
C ILE A 146 6.58 -18.08 0.72
N ILE A 147 6.53 -17.50 1.93
CA ILE A 147 7.48 -17.78 3.00
C ILE A 147 7.48 -19.29 3.33
N GLY A 148 6.30 -19.90 3.42
CA GLY A 148 6.15 -21.33 3.62
C GLY A 148 6.77 -22.19 2.50
N LYS A 149 6.63 -21.75 1.25
CA LYS A 149 7.31 -22.40 0.09
C LYS A 149 8.83 -22.25 0.13
N LEU A 150 9.34 -21.13 0.66
CA LEU A 150 10.77 -20.89 0.80
C LEU A 150 11.41 -21.66 1.95
N THR A 151 10.65 -21.99 3.03
CA THR A 151 11.20 -22.44 4.32
C THR A 151 10.62 -23.76 4.85
N GLY A 152 9.44 -24.16 4.39
CA GLY A 152 8.61 -25.18 5.03
C GLY A 152 7.77 -24.68 6.23
N VAL A 153 7.92 -23.44 6.68
CA VAL A 153 7.23 -22.86 7.84
C VAL A 153 6.05 -21.99 7.40
N TYR A 154 4.81 -22.47 7.58
CA TYR A 154 3.60 -21.82 7.08
C TYR A 154 2.76 -21.10 8.15
N LYS A 155 2.93 -21.43 9.43
CA LYS A 155 2.04 -20.95 10.50
C LYS A 155 2.60 -19.72 11.25
N ILE A 156 3.23 -18.82 10.49
CA ILE A 156 3.76 -17.54 10.98
C ILE A 156 3.34 -16.45 9.99
N THR A 157 2.85 -15.33 10.50
CA THR A 157 2.50 -14.13 9.74
C THR A 157 3.01 -12.87 10.42
N ASP A 158 3.06 -11.77 9.70
CA ASP A 158 3.34 -10.45 10.27
C ASP A 158 2.05 -9.71 10.65
N TYR A 159 2.16 -8.74 11.57
CA TYR A 159 0.98 -8.02 12.05
C TYR A 159 0.38 -7.06 11.00
N THR A 160 1.08 -6.72 9.90
CA THR A 160 0.48 -5.89 8.83
C THR A 160 -0.48 -6.71 7.97
N ASN A 161 -0.21 -7.99 7.76
CA ASN A 161 -1.11 -8.94 7.14
C ASN A 161 -2.23 -9.37 8.10
N ALA A 162 -1.90 -9.68 9.37
CA ALA A 162 -2.84 -10.13 10.38
C ALA A 162 -3.96 -9.13 10.69
N LEU A 163 -3.72 -7.82 10.55
CA LEU A 163 -4.70 -6.75 10.80
C LEU A 163 -6.06 -7.04 10.15
N LYS A 164 -6.08 -7.40 8.88
CA LYS A 164 -7.31 -7.66 8.13
C LYS A 164 -7.94 -9.02 8.44
N SER A 165 -7.24 -9.84 9.21
CA SER A 165 -7.72 -11.13 9.72
C SER A 165 -8.25 -11.04 11.17
N GLY A 166 -8.42 -9.82 11.69
CA GLY A 166 -8.95 -9.59 13.01
C GLY A 166 -7.90 -9.54 14.12
N PHE A 167 -6.64 -9.31 13.82
CA PHE A 167 -5.59 -9.08 14.80
C PHE A 167 -5.65 -7.64 15.33
N ASP A 168 -5.68 -7.49 16.65
CA ASP A 168 -5.57 -6.19 17.32
C ASP A 168 -4.11 -5.76 17.37
N VAL A 169 -3.76 -4.81 16.50
CA VAL A 169 -2.39 -4.28 16.41
C VAL A 169 -1.98 -3.40 17.59
N SER A 170 -2.93 -2.96 18.42
CA SER A 170 -2.65 -2.17 19.63
C SER A 170 -2.25 -3.07 20.79
N ASN A 171 -3.01 -4.14 21.00
CA ASN A 171 -2.79 -5.11 22.07
C ASN A 171 -1.88 -6.28 21.64
N LEU A 172 -1.51 -6.35 20.35
CA LEU A 172 -0.73 -7.44 19.75
C LEU A 172 -1.34 -8.83 20.03
N ALA A 173 -2.64 -8.95 19.88
CA ALA A 173 -3.39 -10.16 20.14
C ALA A 173 -4.49 -10.41 19.11
N TRP A 174 -4.84 -11.67 18.89
CA TRP A 174 -6.03 -12.02 18.13
C TRP A 174 -7.30 -11.66 18.92
N ASN A 175 -8.27 -11.06 18.24
CA ASN A 175 -9.62 -10.96 18.79
C ASN A 175 -10.22 -12.36 18.96
N ASP A 176 -11.22 -12.48 19.83
CA ASP A 176 -11.87 -13.76 20.11
C ASP A 176 -12.76 -14.20 18.93
N VAL A 177 -12.13 -14.82 17.93
CA VAL A 177 -12.78 -15.31 16.71
C VAL A 177 -13.71 -16.51 16.97
N SER A 178 -13.68 -17.12 18.17
CA SER A 178 -14.62 -18.18 18.55
C SER A 178 -16.06 -17.69 18.62
N LYS A 179 -16.28 -16.39 18.87
CA LYS A 179 -17.61 -15.75 18.86
C LYS A 179 -18.32 -15.84 17.51
N ILE A 180 -17.57 -15.95 16.43
CA ILE A 180 -18.07 -16.17 15.07
C ILE A 180 -17.84 -17.61 14.60
N GLY A 181 -17.47 -18.48 15.54
CA GLY A 181 -17.30 -19.91 15.33
C GLY A 181 -16.10 -20.30 14.47
N LEU A 182 -15.08 -19.46 14.37
CA LEU A 182 -13.78 -19.81 13.78
C LEU A 182 -12.86 -20.41 14.87
N ASP A 183 -12.00 -21.35 14.47
CA ASP A 183 -11.03 -21.97 15.38
C ASP A 183 -9.72 -21.15 15.37
N ILE A 184 -9.36 -20.59 16.52
CA ILE A 184 -8.13 -19.82 16.69
C ILE A 184 -6.87 -20.67 16.45
N ASN A 185 -6.93 -21.98 16.61
CA ASN A 185 -5.81 -22.87 16.35
C ASN A 185 -5.41 -22.90 14.87
N ASN A 186 -6.31 -22.49 13.96
CA ASN A 186 -6.02 -22.39 12.54
C ASN A 186 -5.38 -21.06 12.15
N PHE A 187 -5.25 -20.12 13.10
CA PHE A 187 -4.61 -18.83 12.83
C PHE A 187 -3.10 -18.90 13.07
N PRO A 188 -2.30 -18.16 12.29
CA PRO A 188 -0.85 -18.16 12.43
C PRO A 188 -0.39 -17.42 13.68
N LYS A 189 0.82 -17.74 14.17
CA LYS A 189 1.54 -16.90 15.12
C LYS A 189 1.90 -15.57 14.44
N VAL A 190 1.60 -14.46 15.13
CA VAL A 190 1.91 -13.12 14.60
C VAL A 190 3.26 -12.65 15.13
N VAL A 191 4.08 -12.11 14.23
CA VAL A 191 5.40 -11.55 14.55
C VAL A 191 5.55 -10.15 13.94
N GLU A 192 6.61 -9.45 14.29
CA GLU A 192 7.01 -8.19 13.67
C GLU A 192 7.55 -8.41 12.24
N PRO A 193 7.25 -7.54 11.26
CA PRO A 193 7.95 -7.56 9.95
C PRO A 193 9.47 -7.55 10.12
N GLY A 194 10.17 -8.35 9.32
CA GLY A 194 11.61 -8.52 9.41
C GLY A 194 12.08 -9.57 10.42
N THR A 195 11.19 -10.11 11.27
CA THR A 195 11.55 -11.19 12.21
C THR A 195 12.08 -12.41 11.45
N PHE A 196 13.21 -12.95 11.88
CA PHE A 196 13.76 -14.19 11.32
C PHE A 196 12.76 -15.35 11.48
N ILE A 197 12.46 -16.04 10.39
CA ILE A 197 11.55 -17.19 10.35
C ILE A 197 12.34 -18.49 10.32
N SER A 198 13.19 -18.62 9.32
CA SER A 198 14.05 -19.81 9.10
C SER A 198 15.11 -19.48 8.04
N PHE A 199 16.03 -20.40 7.86
CA PHE A 199 16.83 -20.42 6.64
C PHE A 199 16.00 -20.99 5.47
N ILE A 200 16.44 -20.70 4.25
CA ILE A 200 15.85 -21.29 3.05
C ILE A 200 15.89 -22.82 3.12
N ASP A 201 14.83 -23.46 2.61
CA ASP A 201 14.77 -24.95 2.54
C ASP A 201 15.99 -25.51 1.78
N PRO A 202 16.73 -26.48 2.36
CA PRO A 202 17.93 -27.05 1.72
C PRO A 202 17.67 -27.69 0.36
N ASN A 203 16.49 -28.31 0.14
CA ASN A 203 16.16 -28.90 -1.15
C ASN A 203 15.92 -27.83 -2.20
N LEU A 204 15.28 -26.72 -1.79
CA LEU A 204 15.05 -25.57 -2.66
C LEU A 204 16.37 -24.86 -3.01
N SER A 205 17.26 -24.66 -2.03
CA SER A 205 18.56 -24.03 -2.28
C SER A 205 19.41 -24.87 -3.23
N ASN A 206 19.42 -26.18 -3.06
CA ASN A 206 20.09 -27.12 -3.98
C ASN A 206 19.47 -27.06 -5.38
N TYR A 207 18.13 -27.03 -5.49
CA TYR A 207 17.44 -26.96 -6.78
C TYR A 207 17.74 -25.64 -7.53
N LEU A 208 17.90 -24.54 -6.81
CA LEU A 208 18.24 -23.22 -7.37
C LEU A 208 19.75 -23.01 -7.52
N ASN A 209 20.58 -23.89 -6.96
CA ASN A 209 22.04 -23.76 -6.88
C ASN A 209 22.48 -22.44 -6.23
N ILE A 210 21.89 -22.15 -5.07
CA ILE A 210 22.19 -20.96 -4.24
C ILE A 210 22.60 -21.38 -2.83
N ASN A 211 23.12 -20.43 -2.04
CA ASN A 211 23.52 -20.66 -0.65
C ASN A 211 22.33 -21.11 0.22
N ASN A 212 22.54 -22.05 1.14
CA ASN A 212 21.53 -22.55 2.08
C ASN A 212 21.45 -21.72 3.39
N ASN A 213 22.36 -20.79 3.61
CA ASN A 213 22.38 -19.91 4.79
C ASN A 213 21.58 -18.60 4.59
N ILE A 214 20.73 -18.53 3.56
CA ILE A 214 19.90 -17.38 3.29
C ILE A 214 18.79 -17.29 4.35
N GLN A 215 18.73 -16.18 5.08
CA GLN A 215 17.72 -15.92 6.07
C GLN A 215 16.39 -15.51 5.39
N ILE A 216 15.31 -16.20 5.70
CA ILE A 216 13.96 -15.79 5.30
C ILE A 216 13.34 -15.08 6.49
N VAL A 217 12.94 -13.85 6.29
CA VAL A 217 12.34 -13.02 7.32
C VAL A 217 10.86 -12.76 7.05
N ALA A 218 10.10 -12.48 8.11
CA ALA A 218 8.70 -12.09 7.99
C ALA A 218 8.55 -10.87 7.09
N GLY A 219 7.59 -10.93 6.19
CA GLY A 219 7.34 -9.86 5.24
C GLY A 219 6.41 -8.77 5.78
N LEU A 220 5.67 -8.16 4.85
CA LEU A 220 4.69 -7.13 5.13
C LEU A 220 3.72 -7.00 3.95
N THR A 221 2.64 -6.21 4.12
CA THR A 221 1.74 -5.95 3.00
C THR A 221 2.36 -4.98 1.97
N ASP A 222 1.97 -5.11 0.71
CA ASP A 222 2.38 -4.28 -0.43
C ASP A 222 2.29 -2.78 -0.17
N GLY A 223 1.18 -2.37 0.45
CA GLY A 223 0.97 -0.97 0.79
C GLY A 223 1.90 -0.45 1.89
N CYS A 224 2.35 -1.29 2.84
CA CYS A 224 3.36 -0.92 3.85
C CYS A 224 4.76 -0.92 3.22
N ALA A 225 5.06 -1.91 2.38
CA ALA A 225 6.31 -1.98 1.63
C ALA A 225 6.49 -0.75 0.72
N SER A 226 5.46 -0.38 -0.03
CA SER A 226 5.48 0.82 -0.88
C SER A 226 5.66 2.11 -0.07
N GLN A 227 5.06 2.21 1.13
CA GLN A 227 5.28 3.34 2.03
C GLN A 227 6.76 3.45 2.42
N PHE A 228 7.39 2.35 2.82
CA PHE A 228 8.81 2.35 3.19
C PHE A 228 9.71 2.67 2.01
N ALA A 229 9.47 2.06 0.85
CA ALA A 229 10.21 2.35 -0.37
C ALA A 229 10.07 3.81 -0.83
N SER A 230 8.94 4.45 -0.56
CA SER A 230 8.75 5.88 -0.84
C SER A 230 9.56 6.79 0.07
N GLY A 231 9.99 6.32 1.24
CA GLY A 231 10.78 7.08 2.20
C GLY A 231 10.06 7.46 3.49
N ALA A 232 8.74 7.27 3.58
CA ALA A 232 7.95 7.65 4.75
C ALA A 232 8.05 6.59 5.86
N ILE A 233 9.19 6.55 6.54
CA ILE A 233 9.49 5.56 7.59
C ILE A 233 9.60 6.15 9.00
N GLY A 234 9.94 7.42 9.11
CA GLY A 234 10.11 8.08 10.41
C GLY A 234 8.85 8.76 10.90
N LEU A 235 8.84 9.08 12.20
CA LEU A 235 7.72 9.78 12.84
C LEU A 235 7.39 11.09 12.11
N ASN A 236 6.10 11.40 11.93
CA ASN A 236 5.58 12.56 11.21
C ASN A 236 6.00 12.65 9.72
N GLN A 237 6.53 11.57 9.15
CA GLN A 237 6.80 11.47 7.73
C GLN A 237 5.60 10.82 7.01
N TRP A 238 5.27 11.31 5.83
CA TRP A 238 4.12 10.86 5.06
C TRP A 238 4.48 10.58 3.62
N SER A 239 3.90 9.55 3.06
CA SER A 239 3.88 9.30 1.63
C SER A 239 2.54 9.75 1.03
N SER A 240 2.61 10.38 -0.12
CA SER A 240 1.46 10.74 -0.96
C SER A 240 1.63 10.11 -2.33
N THR A 241 0.85 9.08 -2.58
CA THR A 241 0.88 8.34 -3.85
C THR A 241 -0.35 8.69 -4.66
N ILE A 242 -0.14 9.25 -5.85
CA ILE A 242 -1.22 9.52 -6.80
C ILE A 242 -1.06 8.59 -8.02
N GLY A 243 -1.95 7.62 -8.06
CA GLY A 243 -2.24 6.78 -9.22
C GLY A 243 -3.66 7.08 -9.71
N THR A 244 -4.52 6.07 -9.88
CA THR A 244 -5.95 6.24 -10.11
C THR A 244 -6.59 7.05 -8.97
N THR A 245 -6.17 6.80 -7.75
CA THR A 245 -6.63 7.43 -6.51
C THR A 245 -5.47 8.15 -5.80
N LEU A 246 -5.78 9.09 -4.90
CA LEU A 246 -4.82 9.67 -3.96
C LEU A 246 -4.79 8.81 -2.69
N VAL A 247 -3.62 8.31 -2.33
CA VAL A 247 -3.40 7.50 -1.12
C VAL A 247 -2.36 8.18 -0.25
N LEU A 248 -2.73 8.50 0.99
CA LEU A 248 -1.81 9.02 2.00
C LEU A 248 -1.51 7.93 3.03
N LYS A 249 -0.25 7.75 3.36
CA LYS A 249 0.22 6.89 4.44
C LYS A 249 1.35 7.57 5.19
N GLY A 250 1.36 7.45 6.50
CA GLY A 250 2.40 8.09 7.31
C GLY A 250 2.74 7.33 8.57
N VAL A 251 3.58 7.93 9.41
CA VAL A 251 4.00 7.37 10.70
C VAL A 251 3.59 8.31 11.82
N THR A 252 2.84 7.79 12.78
CA THR A 252 2.33 8.55 13.93
C THR A 252 2.62 7.83 15.25
N LYS A 253 2.75 8.61 16.31
CA LYS A 253 3.00 8.07 17.66
C LYS A 253 1.81 7.30 18.22
N LYS A 254 0.58 7.68 17.81
CA LYS A 254 -0.68 7.09 18.28
C LYS A 254 -1.57 6.75 17.08
N ILE A 255 -2.49 5.82 17.27
CA ILE A 255 -3.57 5.55 16.31
C ILE A 255 -4.41 6.82 16.11
N ILE A 256 -4.76 7.11 14.88
CA ILE A 256 -5.74 8.13 14.56
C ILE A 256 -7.14 7.51 14.75
N SER A 257 -7.88 8.03 15.75
CA SER A 257 -9.23 7.57 16.08
C SER A 257 -10.27 8.27 15.19
N ASP A 258 -10.22 8.05 13.89
CA ASP A 258 -11.22 8.54 12.93
C ASP A 258 -11.52 7.42 11.93
N LYS A 259 -12.82 7.19 11.64
CA LYS A 259 -13.31 6.08 10.81
C LYS A 259 -12.81 6.09 9.36
N ILE A 260 -12.36 7.25 8.87
CA ILE A 260 -11.81 7.35 7.51
C ILE A 260 -10.37 6.87 7.40
N PHE A 261 -9.68 6.68 8.54
CA PHE A 261 -8.34 6.11 8.61
C PHE A 261 -8.36 4.65 9.01
N TYR A 262 -7.41 3.91 8.49
CA TYR A 262 -7.01 2.60 9.02
C TYR A 262 -5.54 2.67 9.41
N SER A 263 -5.12 1.95 10.43
CA SER A 263 -3.74 2.02 10.92
C SER A 263 -3.13 0.63 11.00
N HIS A 264 -1.99 0.45 10.33
CA HIS A 264 -1.10 -0.66 10.59
C HIS A 264 -0.16 -0.33 11.76
N ARG A 265 0.50 -1.34 12.30
CA ARG A 265 1.58 -1.15 13.25
C ARG A 265 2.92 -1.04 12.53
N HIS A 266 3.75 -0.10 12.97
CA HIS A 266 5.10 0.10 12.48
C HIS A 266 6.09 -0.82 13.21
N PRO A 267 7.14 -1.36 12.55
CA PRO A 267 8.14 -2.23 13.19
C PRO A 267 8.85 -1.62 14.39
N GLU A 268 8.94 -0.32 14.48
CA GLU A 268 9.55 0.39 15.63
C GLU A 268 8.52 0.86 16.66
N GLY A 269 7.33 0.22 16.71
CA GLY A 269 6.33 0.47 17.74
C GLY A 269 5.39 1.65 17.52
N TYR A 270 5.56 2.40 16.42
CA TYR A 270 4.64 3.46 15.98
C TYR A 270 3.42 2.88 15.27
N TYR A 271 2.60 3.76 14.69
CA TYR A 271 1.46 3.38 13.87
C TYR A 271 1.59 3.96 12.47
N MET A 272 1.04 3.26 11.49
CA MET A 272 1.03 3.66 10.10
C MET A 272 -0.42 3.89 9.64
N PRO A 273 -1.00 5.06 9.95
CA PRO A 273 -2.31 5.42 9.44
C PRO A 273 -2.28 5.61 7.93
N GLY A 274 -3.38 5.28 7.29
CA GLY A 274 -3.59 5.51 5.87
C GLY A 274 -5.01 5.94 5.56
N GLY A 275 -5.16 6.75 4.53
CA GLY A 275 -6.43 7.16 3.93
C GLY A 275 -6.32 7.17 2.42
N ALA A 276 -7.43 6.91 1.74
CA ALA A 276 -7.48 6.90 0.28
C ALA A 276 -8.71 7.64 -0.22
N SER A 277 -8.49 8.72 -0.94
CA SER A 277 -9.53 9.47 -1.67
C SER A 277 -9.86 8.76 -2.98
N ASN A 278 -11.10 8.88 -3.41
CA ASN A 278 -11.51 8.43 -4.73
C ASN A 278 -11.09 9.39 -5.86
N ILE A 279 -10.64 10.59 -5.50
CA ILE A 279 -10.02 11.52 -6.45
C ILE A 279 -8.52 11.18 -6.57
N GLY A 280 -7.99 11.24 -7.76
CA GLY A 280 -6.56 10.97 -8.02
C GLY A 280 -6.17 11.42 -9.42
N GLY A 281 -5.55 10.55 -10.20
CA GLY A 281 -5.11 10.82 -11.56
C GLY A 281 -5.94 10.14 -12.65
N ASP A 282 -7.00 9.40 -12.31
CA ASP A 282 -7.80 8.63 -13.27
C ASP A 282 -8.54 9.51 -14.27
N TRP A 283 -8.98 10.71 -13.87
CA TRP A 283 -9.62 11.69 -14.74
C TRP A 283 -8.69 12.11 -15.91
N ILE A 284 -7.38 12.12 -15.71
CA ILE A 284 -6.42 12.43 -16.78
C ILE A 284 -6.54 11.39 -17.88
N SER A 285 -6.47 10.11 -17.55
CA SER A 285 -6.55 9.03 -18.55
C SER A 285 -7.92 8.89 -19.21
N LYS A 286 -8.98 9.42 -18.57
CA LYS A 286 -10.36 9.39 -19.09
C LYS A 286 -10.69 10.58 -19.99
N TRP A 287 -10.13 11.75 -19.70
CA TRP A 287 -10.45 12.98 -20.42
C TRP A 287 -9.42 13.37 -21.48
N TYR A 288 -8.18 12.86 -21.36
CA TYR A 288 -7.08 13.26 -22.22
C TYR A 288 -6.34 12.05 -22.78
N ARG A 289 -5.83 12.21 -24.00
CA ARG A 289 -4.96 11.21 -24.63
C ARG A 289 -3.52 11.41 -24.20
N ASN A 290 -2.74 10.33 -24.20
CA ASN A 290 -1.33 10.39 -23.79
C ASN A 290 -0.48 11.33 -24.66
N ASP A 291 -0.78 11.45 -25.95
CA ASP A 291 -0.05 12.31 -26.90
C ASP A 291 -0.32 13.81 -26.69
N GLU A 292 -1.30 14.17 -25.87
CA GLU A 292 -1.63 15.56 -25.53
C GLU A 292 -0.97 16.04 -24.23
N LEU A 293 -0.51 15.11 -23.38
CA LEU A 293 -0.08 15.41 -22.02
C LEU A 293 1.13 16.37 -21.97
N ASP A 294 2.04 16.30 -22.92
CA ASP A 294 3.20 17.19 -22.96
C ASP A 294 2.79 18.65 -23.19
N ASN A 295 1.85 18.90 -24.11
CA ASN A 295 1.31 20.25 -24.37
C ASN A 295 0.51 20.77 -23.16
N LEU A 296 -0.31 19.91 -22.55
CA LEU A 296 -1.09 20.24 -21.36
C LEU A 296 -0.20 20.55 -20.14
N ASN A 297 0.87 19.77 -19.95
CA ASN A 297 1.87 20.06 -18.92
C ASN A 297 2.61 21.37 -19.19
N SER A 298 2.93 21.69 -20.45
CA SER A 298 3.55 22.97 -20.82
C SER A 298 2.61 24.14 -20.49
N TYR A 299 1.33 24.02 -20.85
CA TYR A 299 0.33 25.01 -20.46
C TYR A 299 0.25 25.16 -18.94
N ALA A 300 0.14 24.05 -18.20
CA ALA A 300 0.08 24.10 -16.75
C ALA A 300 1.32 24.78 -16.15
N GLN A 301 2.52 24.52 -16.69
CA GLN A 301 3.77 25.13 -16.22
C GLN A 301 3.80 26.67 -16.43
N GLU A 302 3.12 27.17 -17.46
CA GLU A 302 3.12 28.59 -17.79
C GLU A 302 2.06 29.38 -17.02
N PHE A 303 0.89 28.75 -16.75
CA PHE A 303 -0.32 29.44 -16.29
C PHE A 303 -0.75 29.12 -14.85
N TYR A 304 -0.02 28.27 -14.10
CA TYR A 304 -0.34 28.12 -12.67
C TYR A 304 0.15 29.33 -11.87
N PRO A 305 -0.53 29.74 -10.77
CA PRO A 305 -1.82 29.27 -10.30
C PRO A 305 -3.01 29.80 -11.10
N SER A 306 -4.04 28.96 -11.28
CA SER A 306 -5.30 29.39 -11.85
C SER A 306 -6.33 29.77 -10.78
N ASN A 307 -7.38 30.53 -11.18
CA ASN A 307 -8.54 30.84 -10.33
C ASN A 307 -9.75 29.95 -10.69
N ASP A 308 -9.51 28.87 -11.41
CA ASP A 308 -10.55 27.97 -11.89
C ASP A 308 -10.71 26.77 -10.97
N PHE A 309 -11.96 26.46 -10.59
CA PHE A 309 -12.25 25.35 -9.69
C PHE A 309 -13.08 24.27 -10.36
N ILE A 310 -12.65 23.02 -10.18
CA ILE A 310 -13.39 21.80 -10.50
C ILE A 310 -13.19 20.77 -9.39
N TYR A 311 -14.03 19.75 -9.35
CA TYR A 311 -13.81 18.56 -8.50
C TYR A 311 -13.90 17.31 -9.36
N PRO A 312 -12.77 16.79 -9.89
CA PRO A 312 -12.73 15.78 -10.95
C PRO A 312 -12.93 14.36 -10.39
N LEU A 313 -14.03 14.13 -9.66
CA LEU A 313 -14.40 12.83 -9.13
C LEU A 313 -15.20 12.05 -10.18
N LEU A 314 -14.66 10.95 -10.70
CA LEU A 314 -15.29 10.18 -11.78
C LEU A 314 -16.30 9.14 -11.31
N ILE A 315 -16.20 8.71 -10.05
CA ILE A 315 -17.12 7.75 -9.43
C ILE A 315 -17.93 8.45 -8.34
N THR A 316 -19.17 8.04 -8.14
CA THR A 316 -19.98 8.61 -7.05
C THR A 316 -19.44 8.17 -5.69
N GLY A 317 -19.37 9.12 -4.77
CA GLY A 317 -18.94 8.93 -3.39
C GLY A 317 -17.48 9.27 -3.15
N GLU A 318 -17.22 9.97 -2.04
CA GLU A 318 -15.89 10.23 -1.50
C GLU A 318 -15.77 9.62 -0.11
N ARG A 319 -14.59 9.09 0.19
CA ARG A 319 -14.31 8.36 1.44
C ARG A 319 -13.18 8.98 2.27
N PHE A 320 -12.42 9.90 1.69
CA PHE A 320 -11.27 10.57 2.32
C PHE A 320 -10.90 11.83 1.52
N PRO A 321 -10.56 12.97 2.15
CA PRO A 321 -10.41 13.26 3.57
C PRO A 321 -11.73 13.50 4.33
N PHE A 322 -12.85 13.45 3.66
CA PHE A 322 -14.20 13.49 4.23
C PHE A 322 -15.02 12.33 3.65
N TYR A 323 -16.05 11.91 4.37
CA TYR A 323 -17.00 10.92 3.87
C TYR A 323 -18.23 11.62 3.28
N ASN A 324 -18.54 11.34 2.02
CA ASN A 324 -19.75 11.79 1.35
C ASN A 324 -20.15 10.78 0.25
N SER A 325 -21.18 9.95 0.52
CA SER A 325 -21.67 8.93 -0.43
C SER A 325 -22.27 9.52 -1.72
N GLU A 326 -22.69 10.78 -1.68
CA GLU A 326 -23.34 11.49 -2.79
C GLU A 326 -22.38 12.41 -3.58
N ALA A 327 -21.11 12.49 -3.18
CA ALA A 327 -20.14 13.29 -3.89
C ALA A 327 -20.01 12.84 -5.35
N LYS A 328 -19.95 13.80 -6.25
CA LYS A 328 -19.84 13.56 -7.70
C LYS A 328 -18.97 14.63 -8.34
N LEU A 329 -18.65 14.41 -9.61
CA LEU A 329 -17.98 15.40 -10.45
C LEU A 329 -18.68 16.77 -10.36
N ILE A 330 -17.89 17.80 -10.04
CA ILE A 330 -18.31 19.19 -10.16
C ILE A 330 -17.44 19.80 -11.27
N ASP A 331 -18.03 20.00 -12.43
CA ASP A 331 -17.35 20.45 -13.65
C ASP A 331 -17.67 21.93 -13.92
N ASN A 332 -16.71 22.67 -14.47
CA ASN A 332 -16.89 24.01 -14.99
C ASN A 332 -16.89 23.97 -16.52
N LYS A 333 -18.08 24.06 -17.11
CA LYS A 333 -18.28 23.97 -18.56
C LYS A 333 -17.73 25.17 -19.36
N ASN A 334 -17.38 26.25 -18.68
CA ASN A 334 -16.83 27.45 -19.34
C ASN A 334 -15.32 27.34 -19.60
N LEU A 335 -14.65 26.36 -19.01
CA LEU A 335 -13.22 26.15 -19.17
C LEU A 335 -12.92 25.45 -20.49
N ASN A 336 -11.90 25.92 -21.18
CA ASN A 336 -11.33 25.17 -22.30
C ASN A 336 -10.56 23.93 -21.76
N LYS A 337 -10.00 23.17 -22.68
CA LYS A 337 -9.34 21.89 -22.37
C LYS A 337 -8.11 22.06 -21.48
N GLU A 338 -7.29 23.04 -21.77
CA GLU A 338 -6.04 23.33 -21.07
C GLU A 338 -6.31 23.90 -19.66
N GLN A 339 -7.25 24.81 -19.55
CA GLN A 339 -7.70 25.36 -18.26
C GLN A 339 -8.27 24.27 -17.36
N LYS A 340 -9.12 23.39 -17.92
CA LYS A 340 -9.69 22.25 -17.17
C LYS A 340 -8.61 21.29 -16.69
N PHE A 341 -7.56 21.06 -17.48
CA PHE A 341 -6.43 20.23 -17.08
C PHE A 341 -5.71 20.85 -15.89
N LEU A 342 -5.34 22.14 -15.97
CA LEU A 342 -4.68 22.85 -14.88
C LEU A 342 -5.53 22.85 -13.60
N ALA A 343 -6.80 23.24 -13.71
CA ALA A 343 -7.73 23.23 -12.56
C ALA A 343 -7.87 21.84 -11.92
N GLY A 344 -7.79 20.78 -12.72
CA GLY A 344 -7.80 19.40 -12.23
C GLY A 344 -6.55 19.02 -11.44
N LEU A 345 -5.36 19.45 -11.89
CA LEU A 345 -4.10 19.24 -11.16
C LEU A 345 -4.14 19.95 -9.80
N GLU A 346 -4.64 21.20 -9.77
CA GLU A 346 -4.77 22.03 -8.56
C GLU A 346 -5.82 21.45 -7.61
N ALA A 347 -6.97 21.00 -8.12
CA ALA A 347 -8.04 20.39 -7.32
C ALA A 347 -7.53 19.19 -6.49
N VAL A 348 -6.75 18.29 -7.11
CA VAL A 348 -6.15 17.16 -6.40
C VAL A 348 -5.16 17.66 -5.34
N GLY A 349 -4.39 18.70 -5.62
CA GLY A 349 -3.49 19.35 -4.65
C GLY A 349 -4.23 19.95 -3.46
N TYR A 350 -5.38 20.58 -3.68
CA TYR A 350 -6.22 21.14 -2.61
C TYR A 350 -6.82 20.03 -1.72
N ILE A 351 -7.29 18.92 -2.31
CA ILE A 351 -7.76 17.76 -1.54
C ILE A 351 -6.62 17.11 -0.74
N GLU A 352 -5.42 17.04 -1.31
CA GLU A 352 -4.22 16.57 -0.62
C GLU A 352 -3.89 17.46 0.58
N LYS A 353 -3.94 18.80 0.43
CA LYS A 353 -3.72 19.75 1.51
C LYS A 353 -4.77 19.62 2.61
N MET A 354 -6.06 19.54 2.25
CA MET A 354 -7.14 19.30 3.20
C MET A 354 -6.89 18.03 4.03
N ALA A 355 -6.44 16.96 3.39
CA ALA A 355 -6.13 15.71 4.06
C ALA A 355 -4.98 15.88 5.06
N PHE A 356 -3.91 16.57 4.69
CA PHE A 356 -2.78 16.82 5.58
C PHE A 356 -3.14 17.74 6.75
N GLU A 357 -3.94 18.79 6.54
CA GLU A 357 -4.43 19.65 7.63
C GLU A 357 -5.29 18.85 8.63
N LYS A 358 -6.17 17.98 8.13
CA LYS A 358 -6.95 17.08 8.98
C LYS A 358 -6.05 16.13 9.79
N ILE A 359 -5.01 15.58 9.17
CA ILE A 359 -4.03 14.74 9.85
C ILE A 359 -3.30 15.51 10.94
N GLU A 360 -2.77 16.70 10.65
CA GLU A 360 -2.09 17.55 11.64
C GLU A 360 -3.02 17.91 12.82
N LYS A 361 -4.29 18.18 12.55
CA LYS A 361 -5.29 18.45 13.58
C LYS A 361 -5.56 17.22 14.46
N LEU A 362 -5.77 16.05 13.87
CA LEU A 362 -6.08 14.81 14.61
C LEU A 362 -4.88 14.28 15.40
N THR A 363 -3.67 14.48 14.90
CA THR A 363 -2.44 14.00 15.57
C THR A 363 -1.86 15.00 16.55
N GLY A 364 -2.18 16.30 16.41
CA GLY A 364 -1.54 17.38 17.12
C GLY A 364 -0.08 17.60 16.74
N SER A 365 0.38 16.99 15.63
CA SER A 365 1.77 17.02 15.18
C SER A 365 1.88 17.59 13.77
N LYS A 366 2.92 18.38 13.53
CA LYS A 366 3.23 18.89 12.20
C LYS A 366 3.84 17.80 11.33
N ILE A 367 3.47 17.78 10.07
CA ILE A 367 4.09 16.89 9.08
C ILE A 367 5.47 17.44 8.73
N GLU A 368 6.49 16.62 8.90
CA GLU A 368 7.88 17.01 8.70
C GLU A 368 8.34 16.84 7.26
N LYS A 369 8.04 15.67 6.67
CA LYS A 369 8.46 15.33 5.30
C LYS A 369 7.31 14.67 4.54
N ILE A 370 7.18 15.02 3.27
CA ILE A 370 6.23 14.42 2.34
C ILE A 370 7.02 13.77 1.20
N TYR A 371 6.86 12.47 1.09
CA TYR A 371 7.41 11.69 -0.02
C TYR A 371 6.32 11.41 -1.05
N VAL A 372 6.62 11.55 -2.32
CA VAL A 372 5.62 11.38 -3.38
C VAL A 372 5.99 10.24 -4.32
N ALA A 373 4.97 9.50 -4.74
CA ALA A 373 5.10 8.38 -5.65
C ALA A 373 3.90 8.29 -6.61
N GLY A 374 3.93 7.32 -7.51
CA GLY A 374 2.86 7.06 -8.46
C GLY A 374 2.98 7.86 -9.76
N GLY A 375 1.93 7.78 -10.58
CA GLY A 375 1.91 8.36 -11.92
C GLY A 375 2.12 9.87 -11.97
N SER A 376 1.70 10.60 -10.92
CA SER A 376 1.86 12.04 -10.81
C SER A 376 3.31 12.52 -10.83
N THR A 377 4.27 11.67 -10.45
CA THR A 377 5.70 12.03 -10.46
C THR A 377 6.27 12.21 -11.87
N LYS A 378 5.54 11.82 -12.90
CA LYS A 378 5.93 12.03 -14.29
C LYS A 378 5.65 13.46 -14.79
N SER A 379 4.79 14.22 -14.11
CA SER A 379 4.44 15.59 -14.46
C SER A 379 5.16 16.59 -13.55
N LYS A 380 6.19 17.25 -14.09
CA LYS A 380 6.94 18.29 -13.36
C LYS A 380 6.05 19.45 -12.88
N PRO A 381 5.16 20.03 -13.73
CA PRO A 381 4.28 21.09 -13.26
C PRO A 381 3.36 20.61 -12.13
N TRP A 382 2.84 19.38 -12.18
CA TRP A 382 2.02 18.88 -11.09
C TRP A 382 2.79 18.74 -9.77
N LEU A 383 4.03 18.31 -9.82
CA LEU A 383 4.90 18.26 -8.65
C LEU A 383 5.12 19.66 -8.06
N GLN A 384 5.38 20.67 -8.91
CA GLN A 384 5.58 22.04 -8.46
C GLN A 384 4.28 22.62 -7.87
N ILE A 385 3.14 22.47 -8.55
CA ILE A 385 1.82 22.87 -8.06
C ILE A 385 1.53 22.26 -6.68
N ARG A 386 1.72 20.96 -6.51
CA ARG A 386 1.50 20.28 -5.22
C ARG A 386 2.41 20.83 -4.13
N SER A 387 3.71 20.98 -4.39
CA SER A 387 4.65 21.56 -3.43
C SER A 387 4.22 22.96 -2.98
N SER A 388 3.80 23.79 -3.93
CA SER A 388 3.37 25.19 -3.67
C SER A 388 2.01 25.27 -2.95
N ILE A 389 1.02 24.41 -3.31
CA ILE A 389 -0.26 24.32 -2.60
C ILE A 389 -0.04 23.86 -1.15
N LEU A 390 0.78 22.84 -0.94
CA LEU A 390 1.09 22.31 0.38
C LEU A 390 1.95 23.28 1.21
N ASN A 391 2.63 24.21 0.55
CA ASN A 391 3.68 25.05 1.11
C ASN A 391 4.73 24.21 1.87
N LYS A 392 5.10 23.07 1.29
CA LYS A 392 6.06 22.12 1.84
C LYS A 392 6.90 21.53 0.72
N GLN A 393 8.18 21.27 1.02
CA GLN A 393 8.98 20.48 0.09
C GLN A 393 8.45 19.05 0.00
N ILE A 394 8.48 18.51 -1.21
CA ILE A 394 8.16 17.11 -1.49
C ILE A 394 9.38 16.39 -2.04
N LEU A 395 9.51 15.11 -1.69
CA LEU A 395 10.69 14.31 -1.99
C LEU A 395 10.29 13.09 -2.84
N ILE A 396 11.15 12.74 -3.78
CA ILE A 396 10.99 11.55 -4.63
C ILE A 396 12.19 10.64 -4.38
N THR A 397 11.95 9.39 -4.02
CA THR A 397 12.99 8.36 -3.92
C THR A 397 13.26 7.71 -5.28
N LYS A 398 14.43 7.12 -5.44
CA LYS A 398 14.84 6.48 -6.68
C LYS A 398 14.04 5.21 -7.00
N ASN A 399 13.74 4.39 -5.99
CA ASN A 399 13.17 3.06 -6.13
C ASN A 399 11.88 2.88 -5.30
N PRO A 400 10.77 3.59 -5.59
CA PRO A 400 9.57 3.58 -4.75
C PRO A 400 8.64 2.38 -5.05
N ASN A 401 9.17 1.15 -5.20
CA ASN A 401 8.38 -0.06 -5.47
C ASN A 401 8.32 -1.00 -4.26
N ALA A 402 7.27 -1.82 -4.17
CA ALA A 402 7.02 -2.68 -3.03
C ALA A 402 8.11 -3.76 -2.84
N ALA A 403 8.68 -4.30 -3.90
CA ALA A 403 9.77 -5.27 -3.80
C ALA A 403 11.00 -4.65 -3.14
N PHE A 404 11.35 -3.39 -3.44
CA PHE A 404 12.40 -2.65 -2.74
C PHE A 404 12.03 -2.39 -1.27
N GLY A 405 10.75 -2.13 -0.96
CA GLY A 405 10.27 -2.04 0.43
C GLY A 405 10.46 -3.35 1.20
N ALA A 406 10.27 -4.51 0.56
CA ALA A 406 10.60 -5.80 1.15
C ALA A 406 12.11 -5.97 1.39
N VAL A 407 12.97 -5.50 0.47
CA VAL A 407 14.42 -5.43 0.69
C VAL A 407 14.75 -4.63 1.94
N LEU A 408 14.18 -3.43 2.13
CA LEU A 408 14.44 -2.58 3.29
C LEU A 408 14.08 -3.28 4.61
N ILE A 409 12.97 -3.99 4.67
CA ILE A 409 12.57 -4.76 5.85
C ILE A 409 13.54 -5.91 6.11
N ALA A 410 13.98 -6.64 5.08
CA ALA A 410 14.97 -7.69 5.25
C ALA A 410 16.29 -7.12 5.79
N ALA A 411 16.81 -6.07 5.15
CA ALA A 411 18.05 -5.42 5.54
C ALA A 411 18.02 -4.87 6.97
N SER A 412 16.87 -4.35 7.42
CA SER A 412 16.73 -3.72 8.75
C SER A 412 16.92 -4.68 9.94
N LYS A 413 16.96 -5.99 9.69
CA LYS A 413 17.12 -7.03 10.72
C LYS A 413 18.27 -8.00 10.44
N THR A 414 18.91 -7.88 9.27
CA THR A 414 19.99 -8.79 8.87
C THR A 414 21.34 -8.10 8.64
N ILE A 415 21.31 -6.88 8.13
CA ILE A 415 22.50 -6.08 7.85
C ILE A 415 22.59 -4.87 8.78
N TYR A 416 21.46 -4.21 8.98
CA TYR A 416 21.32 -3.02 9.83
C TYR A 416 20.58 -3.35 11.13
N ASN A 417 20.61 -2.41 12.09
CA ASN A 417 19.97 -2.63 13.40
C ASN A 417 18.57 -2.01 13.51
N SER A 418 18.18 -1.19 12.52
CA SER A 418 16.89 -0.50 12.50
C SER A 418 16.45 -0.17 11.08
N LEU A 419 15.15 0.11 10.92
CA LEU A 419 14.61 0.58 9.64
C LEU A 419 15.13 1.99 9.31
N SER A 420 15.34 2.85 10.33
CA SER A 420 15.93 4.18 10.15
C SER A 420 17.36 4.12 9.60
N GLU A 421 18.21 3.26 10.18
CA GLU A 421 19.57 3.03 9.70
C GLU A 421 19.59 2.46 8.27
N THR A 422 18.68 1.53 7.98
CA THR A 422 18.52 0.97 6.64
C THR A 422 18.16 2.06 5.62
N PHE A 423 17.22 2.94 5.97
CA PHE A 423 16.84 4.04 5.09
C PHE A 423 18.01 4.96 4.77
N GLU A 424 18.76 5.37 5.79
CA GLU A 424 19.91 6.28 5.62
C GLU A 424 20.99 5.71 4.70
N ASN A 425 21.15 4.38 4.68
CA ASN A 425 22.18 3.71 3.89
C ASN A 425 21.70 3.24 2.51
N MET A 426 20.41 2.91 2.36
CA MET A 426 19.92 2.23 1.16
C MET A 426 18.94 3.07 0.31
N VAL A 427 18.36 4.16 0.85
CA VAL A 427 17.36 4.94 0.11
C VAL A 427 17.95 6.25 -0.41
N GLU A 428 18.06 6.35 -1.71
CA GLU A 428 18.52 7.55 -2.40
C GLU A 428 17.33 8.49 -2.72
N ILE A 429 17.45 9.76 -2.32
CA ILE A 429 16.52 10.81 -2.76
C ILE A 429 16.91 11.24 -4.17
N LYS A 430 16.05 10.97 -5.12
CA LYS A 430 16.25 11.31 -6.54
C LYS A 430 16.01 12.80 -6.81
N GLU A 431 15.00 13.38 -6.17
CA GLU A 431 14.57 14.75 -6.45
C GLU A 431 13.90 15.37 -5.23
N VAL A 432 14.12 16.68 -5.04
CA VAL A 432 13.46 17.49 -4.01
C VAL A 432 12.83 18.70 -4.69
N ILE A 433 11.52 18.82 -4.60
CA ILE A 433 10.77 19.96 -5.14
C ILE A 433 10.40 20.87 -3.98
N LYS A 434 10.78 22.15 -4.07
CA LYS A 434 10.46 23.18 -3.07
C LYS A 434 9.30 24.05 -3.56
N PRO A 435 8.47 24.59 -2.64
CA PRO A 435 7.50 25.60 -2.99
C PRO A 435 8.18 26.78 -3.69
N ASP A 436 7.51 27.36 -4.66
CA ASP A 436 7.89 28.61 -5.29
C ASP A 436 7.04 29.79 -4.79
N GLU A 437 7.17 30.95 -5.43
CA GLU A 437 6.44 32.17 -5.06
C GLU A 437 4.92 32.05 -5.19
N SER A 438 4.42 31.15 -6.03
CA SER A 438 2.98 30.88 -6.18
C SER A 438 2.35 30.32 -4.89
N SER A 439 3.17 29.81 -3.97
CA SER A 439 2.69 29.25 -2.70
C SER A 439 1.90 30.29 -1.87
N VAL A 440 2.22 31.57 -1.97
CA VAL A 440 1.49 32.65 -1.27
C VAL A 440 0.07 32.77 -1.83
N ILE A 441 -0.06 32.77 -3.16
CA ILE A 441 -1.37 32.86 -3.85
C ILE A 441 -2.21 31.62 -3.54
N TYR A 442 -1.59 30.43 -3.57
CA TYR A 442 -2.29 29.17 -3.29
C TYR A 442 -2.86 29.07 -1.87
N GLN A 443 -2.34 29.80 -0.87
CA GLN A 443 -2.95 29.80 0.46
C GLN A 443 -4.34 30.47 0.46
N ASP A 444 -4.53 31.50 -0.35
CA ASP A 444 -5.84 32.17 -0.47
C ASP A 444 -6.77 31.38 -1.41
N LEU A 445 -6.27 30.93 -2.57
CA LEU A 445 -7.04 30.09 -3.49
C LEU A 445 -7.52 28.78 -2.84
N TYR A 446 -6.75 28.21 -1.93
CA TYR A 446 -7.18 27.04 -1.17
C TYR A 446 -8.41 27.32 -0.30
N LYS A 447 -8.46 28.46 0.39
CA LYS A 447 -9.65 28.86 1.19
C LYS A 447 -10.86 29.05 0.28
N GLU A 448 -10.68 29.76 -0.83
CA GLU A 448 -11.72 29.95 -1.84
C GLU A 448 -12.22 28.63 -2.42
N TYR A 449 -11.31 27.69 -2.71
CA TYR A 449 -11.64 26.33 -3.17
C TYR A 449 -12.50 25.58 -2.16
N ILE A 450 -12.16 25.64 -0.86
CA ILE A 450 -12.94 24.99 0.18
C ILE A 450 -14.33 25.58 0.27
N ASP A 451 -14.45 26.92 0.32
CA ASP A 451 -15.74 27.61 0.35
C ASP A 451 -16.59 27.23 -0.88
N TRP A 452 -15.97 27.23 -2.05
CA TRP A 452 -16.60 26.80 -3.31
C TRP A 452 -17.07 25.34 -3.24
N LEU A 453 -16.25 24.44 -2.70
CA LEU A 453 -16.56 23.01 -2.60
C LEU A 453 -17.72 22.77 -1.62
N GLU A 454 -17.74 23.47 -0.47
CA GLU A 454 -18.82 23.42 0.51
C GLU A 454 -20.18 23.86 -0.08
N VAL A 455 -20.17 24.94 -0.83
CA VAL A 455 -21.38 25.43 -1.52
C VAL A 455 -21.87 24.40 -2.56
N ASN A 456 -20.99 23.88 -3.39
CA ASN A 456 -21.37 22.96 -4.48
C ASN A 456 -21.71 21.55 -3.99
N MET A 457 -21.22 21.13 -2.83
CA MET A 457 -21.60 19.88 -2.16
C MET A 457 -22.75 20.05 -1.17
N ASN A 458 -23.25 21.27 -0.98
CA ASN A 458 -24.27 21.60 0.03
C ASN A 458 -23.88 21.11 1.45
N ARG A 459 -22.61 21.35 1.84
CA ARG A 459 -22.02 20.98 3.14
C ARG A 459 -21.28 22.18 3.74
N LYS A 460 -21.16 22.20 5.09
CA LYS A 460 -20.44 23.23 5.83
C LYS A 460 -19.40 22.64 6.80
N ASP A 461 -18.97 21.41 6.59
CA ASP A 461 -18.16 20.63 7.53
C ASP A 461 -16.97 19.94 6.84
N LEU A 462 -16.49 20.46 5.72
CA LEU A 462 -15.37 19.85 5.01
C LEU A 462 -14.02 20.08 5.73
N ILE A 463 -13.92 21.20 6.46
CA ILE A 463 -12.78 21.49 7.35
C ILE A 463 -13.29 21.44 8.79
N ILE A 464 -13.19 20.34 9.46
CA ILE A 464 -13.48 20.22 10.89
C ILE A 464 -12.18 20.23 11.68
#